data_7775b7cbe9ab178101555087d4dd05a2
#
_entry.id   7775b7cbe9ab178101555087d4dd05a2
#
_cell.length_a   1.000
_cell.length_b   1.000
_cell.length_c   1.000
_cell.angle_alpha   90.00
_cell.angle_beta   90.00
_cell.angle_gamma   90.00
#
_symmetry.space_group_name_H-M   'P 1'
#
loop_
_entity.id
_entity.type
_entity.pdbx_description
1 polymer ?
#
loop_
_entity_poly.entity_id
_entity_poly.type
_entity_poly.pdbx_seq_one_letter_code
_entity_poly.pdbx_strand_id
1 'polypeptide(L)'
;LTASVGLLERRGPNLPFPHSSGVKGSRHGHMRELRVQVGGRPLRVFYAFDPRRVAILLIGGDKTGRDDFYTQMLPLADRLYDEHLAEIVAETRRKEDDGG
;
A
#
# COMPACT_ATOMS: atom_id res chain seq x y z
N LEU A 1 11.56 -5.15 7.54
CA LEU A 1 10.22 -4.80 7.08
C LEU A 1 9.28 -4.42 8.23
N THR A 2 9.34 -5.20 9.32
CA THR A 2 8.52 -4.95 10.51
C THR A 2 8.77 -3.57 11.11
N ALA A 3 10.05 -3.16 11.20
CA ALA A 3 10.40 -1.85 11.71
C ALA A 3 9.85 -0.72 10.83
N SER A 4 9.90 -0.90 9.51
CA SER A 4 9.39 0.08 8.57
C SER A 4 7.86 0.20 8.65
N VAL A 5 7.17 -0.91 8.82
CA VAL A 5 5.72 -0.93 9.01
C VAL A 5 5.35 -0.20 10.29
N GLY A 6 6.10 -0.42 11.37
CA GLY A 6 5.88 0.27 12.62
C GLY A 6 6.02 1.79 12.49
N LEU A 7 7.01 2.25 11.72
CA LEU A 7 7.17 3.68 11.44
C LEU A 7 5.98 4.22 10.67
N LEU A 8 5.50 3.46 9.69
CA LEU A 8 4.36 3.86 8.87
C LEU A 8 3.10 4.02 9.73
N GLU A 9 2.85 3.07 10.61
CA GLU A 9 1.70 3.10 11.50
C GLU A 9 1.73 4.31 12.43
N ARG A 10 2.91 4.67 12.93
CA ARG A 10 3.05 5.78 13.87
C ARG A 10 2.91 7.13 13.20
N ARG A 11 3.45 7.28 12.00
CA ARG A 11 3.52 8.59 11.33
C ARG A 11 2.42 8.80 10.30
N GLY A 12 1.75 7.72 9.90
CA GLY A 12 0.68 7.79 8.91
C GLY A 12 1.18 8.30 7.56
N PRO A 13 0.34 9.06 6.84
CA PRO A 13 0.68 9.49 5.48
C PRO A 13 1.85 10.47 5.40
N ASN A 14 2.33 10.96 6.53
CA ASN A 14 3.43 11.92 6.57
C ASN A 14 4.79 11.27 6.78
N LEU A 15 4.90 9.96 6.59
CA LEU A 15 6.18 9.25 6.69
C LEU A 15 7.18 9.85 5.70
N PRO A 16 8.34 10.34 6.18
CA PRO A 16 9.26 11.04 5.30
C PRO A 16 10.04 10.10 4.38
N PHE A 17 10.45 10.65 3.23
CA PHE A 17 11.42 10.06 2.34
C PHE A 17 12.76 9.85 3.10
N PRO A 18 13.52 8.75 2.87
CA PRO A 18 13.39 7.74 1.81
C PRO A 18 12.54 6.53 2.15
N HIS A 19 11.95 6.47 3.32
CA HIS A 19 11.15 5.32 3.72
C HIS A 19 9.89 5.16 2.87
N SER A 20 9.36 6.27 2.37
CA SER A 20 8.11 6.27 1.62
C SER A 20 8.17 7.31 0.50
N SER A 21 7.58 6.99 -0.63
CA SER A 21 7.45 7.94 -1.74
C SER A 21 6.18 7.65 -2.54
N GLY A 22 5.73 8.66 -3.30
CA GLY A 22 4.61 8.51 -4.21
C GLY A 22 4.98 7.63 -5.40
N VAL A 23 3.99 7.05 -6.02
CA VAL A 23 4.16 6.14 -7.15
C VAL A 23 3.42 6.68 -8.37
N LYS A 24 4.10 6.69 -9.51
CA LYS A 24 3.49 7.08 -10.78
C LYS A 24 2.94 5.84 -11.48
N GLY A 25 1.82 5.99 -12.17
CA GLY A 25 1.24 4.91 -12.96
C GLY A 25 0.13 4.14 -12.28
N SER A 26 -0.12 4.39 -10.99
CA SER A 26 -1.26 3.80 -10.31
C SER A 26 -2.54 4.55 -10.67
N ARG A 27 -3.68 3.84 -10.68
CA ARG A 27 -4.99 4.45 -10.82
C ARG A 27 -5.35 5.29 -9.60
N HIS A 28 -4.71 5.01 -8.48
CA HIS A 28 -4.95 5.71 -7.22
C HIS A 28 -3.85 6.74 -6.99
N GLY A 29 -4.20 8.02 -7.05
CA GLY A 29 -3.22 9.10 -6.94
C GLY A 29 -2.47 9.14 -5.62
N HIS A 30 -2.96 8.44 -4.61
CA HIS A 30 -2.33 8.38 -3.30
C HIS A 30 -1.61 7.05 -3.03
N MET A 31 -1.44 6.20 -4.06
CA MET A 31 -0.63 4.99 -3.94
C MET A 31 0.81 5.35 -3.65
N ARG A 32 1.41 4.66 -2.70
CA ARG A 32 2.78 4.93 -2.27
C ARG A 32 3.60 3.64 -2.21
N GLU A 33 4.91 3.78 -2.19
CA GLU A 33 5.79 2.64 -1.99
C GLU A 33 6.65 2.86 -0.75
N LEU A 34 6.86 1.78 -0.02
CA LEU A 34 7.79 1.74 1.09
C LEU A 34 9.08 1.10 0.57
N ARG A 35 10.19 1.80 0.74
CA ARG A 35 11.49 1.36 0.27
C ARG A 35 12.27 0.76 1.41
N VAL A 36 12.69 -0.49 1.25
CA VAL A 36 13.42 -1.23 2.26
C VAL A 36 14.64 -1.88 1.63
N GLN A 37 15.79 -1.75 2.29
CA GLN A 37 17.01 -2.44 1.89
C GLN A 37 17.25 -3.57 2.87
N VAL A 38 17.33 -4.80 2.36
CA VAL A 38 17.61 -5.98 3.17
C VAL A 38 18.68 -6.80 2.50
N GLY A 39 19.84 -6.93 3.15
CA GLY A 39 20.95 -7.70 2.60
C GLY A 39 21.40 -7.19 1.24
N GLY A 40 21.37 -5.88 1.02
CA GLY A 40 21.74 -5.27 -0.25
C GLY A 40 20.67 -5.38 -1.33
N ARG A 41 19.51 -5.94 -1.02
CA ARG A 41 18.41 -6.07 -1.98
C ARG A 41 17.39 -4.95 -1.83
N PRO A 42 17.02 -4.28 -2.93
CA PRO A 42 16.01 -3.22 -2.89
C PRO A 42 14.60 -3.81 -2.91
N LEU A 43 13.98 -3.86 -1.74
CA LEU A 43 12.61 -4.31 -1.63
C LEU A 43 11.66 -3.12 -1.72
N ARG A 44 10.49 -3.33 -2.32
CA ARG A 44 9.45 -2.32 -2.44
C ARG A 44 8.13 -2.92 -2.02
N VAL A 45 7.41 -2.20 -1.17
CA VAL A 45 6.08 -2.62 -0.71
C VAL A 45 5.10 -1.51 -1.06
N PHE A 46 4.08 -1.83 -1.84
CA PHE A 46 3.06 -0.88 -2.22
C PHE A 46 1.98 -0.82 -1.16
N TYR A 47 1.54 0.38 -0.83
CA TYR A 47 0.52 0.59 0.18
C TYR A 47 -0.29 1.84 -0.14
N ALA A 48 -1.45 1.94 0.49
CA ALA A 48 -2.28 3.14 0.43
C ALA A 48 -3.07 3.24 1.71
N PHE A 49 -3.47 4.46 2.07
CA PHE A 49 -4.34 4.67 3.21
C PHE A 49 -5.78 4.57 2.74
N ASP A 50 -6.59 3.82 3.48
CA ASP A 50 -8.00 3.68 3.17
C ASP A 50 -8.79 4.90 3.72
N PRO A 51 -10.10 5.00 3.45
CA PRO A 51 -10.91 6.12 3.96
C PRO A 51 -10.91 6.24 5.48
N ARG A 52 -10.57 5.16 6.20
CA ARG A 52 -10.48 5.16 7.67
C ARG A 52 -9.10 5.60 8.14
N ARG A 53 -8.20 5.96 7.22
CA ARG A 53 -6.82 6.36 7.48
C ARG A 53 -5.94 5.23 8.02
N VAL A 54 -6.29 4.02 7.68
CA VAL A 54 -5.49 2.84 8.01
C VAL A 54 -4.60 2.51 6.82
N ALA A 55 -3.32 2.27 7.09
CA ALA A 55 -2.37 1.89 6.06
C ALA A 55 -2.62 0.43 5.65
N ILE A 56 -2.87 0.23 4.36
CA ILE A 56 -3.11 -1.10 3.82
C ILE A 56 -1.92 -1.51 2.98
N LEU A 57 -1.18 -2.50 3.43
CA LEU A 57 -0.07 -3.06 2.69
C LEU A 57 -0.63 -4.03 1.66
N LEU A 58 -0.31 -3.79 0.41
CA LEU A 58 -0.96 -4.49 -0.71
C LEU A 58 -0.09 -5.62 -1.25
N ILE A 59 1.05 -5.28 -1.81
CA ILE A 59 1.93 -6.28 -2.40
C ILE A 59 3.36 -5.73 -2.39
N GLY A 60 4.32 -6.62 -2.27
CA GLY A 60 5.71 -6.25 -2.27
C GLY A 60 6.55 -7.21 -3.08
N GLY A 61 7.78 -6.80 -3.36
CA GLY A 61 8.69 -7.64 -4.10
C GLY A 61 10.09 -7.07 -4.14
N ASP A 62 11.00 -7.89 -4.64
CA ASP A 62 12.41 -7.55 -4.83
C ASP A 62 12.55 -6.91 -6.21
N LYS A 63 13.05 -5.67 -6.25
CA LYS A 63 13.21 -4.90 -7.47
C LYS A 63 14.50 -5.22 -8.22
N THR A 64 15.40 -6.00 -7.63
CA THR A 64 16.71 -6.28 -8.19
C THR A 64 16.64 -6.76 -9.64
N GLY A 65 17.28 -6.02 -10.56
CA GLY A 65 17.41 -6.43 -11.96
C GLY A 65 16.11 -6.47 -12.75
N ARG A 66 15.03 -5.84 -12.24
CA ARG A 66 13.72 -5.88 -12.90
C ARG A 66 13.31 -4.52 -13.43
N ASP A 67 13.50 -4.31 -14.73
CA ASP A 67 13.10 -3.06 -15.39
C ASP A 67 11.58 -2.91 -15.47
N ASP A 68 10.86 -4.03 -15.47
CA ASP A 68 9.41 -4.07 -15.61
C ASP A 68 8.68 -4.17 -14.25
N PHE A 69 9.39 -3.98 -13.15
CA PHE A 69 8.85 -4.18 -11.82
C PHE A 69 7.55 -3.41 -11.59
N TYR A 70 7.56 -2.11 -11.84
CA TYR A 70 6.38 -1.28 -11.61
C TYR A 70 5.27 -1.59 -12.61
N THR A 71 5.62 -1.88 -13.85
CA THR A 71 4.64 -2.23 -14.88
C THR A 71 3.85 -3.47 -14.50
N GLN A 72 4.50 -4.44 -13.87
CA GLN A 72 3.86 -5.68 -13.45
C GLN A 72 3.16 -5.55 -12.10
N MET A 73 3.76 -4.83 -11.16
CA MET A 73 3.28 -4.80 -9.78
C MET A 73 2.16 -3.81 -9.55
N LEU A 74 2.17 -2.65 -10.23
CA LEU A 74 1.16 -1.62 -9.97
C LEU A 74 -0.27 -2.06 -10.29
N PRO A 75 -0.54 -2.76 -11.41
CA PRO A 75 -1.90 -3.24 -11.64
C PRO A 75 -2.40 -4.19 -10.56
N LEU A 76 -1.50 -5.01 -10.00
CA LEU A 76 -1.86 -5.91 -8.92
C LEU A 76 -2.15 -5.14 -7.63
N ALA A 77 -1.33 -4.14 -7.32
CA ALA A 77 -1.55 -3.30 -6.15
C ALA A 77 -2.87 -2.55 -6.26
N ASP A 78 -3.16 -1.99 -7.44
CA ASP A 78 -4.42 -1.29 -7.69
C ASP A 78 -5.63 -2.20 -7.48
N ARG A 79 -5.55 -3.43 -8.01
CA ARG A 79 -6.64 -4.40 -7.87
C ARG A 79 -6.86 -4.78 -6.40
N LEU A 80 -5.78 -5.03 -5.68
CA LEU A 80 -5.88 -5.39 -4.27
C LEU A 80 -6.48 -4.26 -3.44
N TYR A 81 -6.14 -3.02 -3.77
CA TYR A 81 -6.71 -1.87 -3.10
C TYR A 81 -8.21 -1.73 -3.41
N ASP A 82 -8.59 -1.93 -4.68
CA ASP A 82 -9.99 -1.91 -5.09
C ASP A 82 -10.80 -2.96 -4.33
N GLU A 83 -10.25 -4.17 -4.18
CA GLU A 83 -10.89 -5.24 -3.43
C GLU A 83 -11.07 -4.85 -1.95
N HIS A 84 -10.06 -4.20 -1.39
CA HIS A 84 -10.16 -3.73 0.00
C HIS A 84 -11.24 -2.68 0.18
N LEU A 85 -11.34 -1.73 -0.76
CA LEU A 85 -12.40 -0.72 -0.71
C LEU A 85 -13.79 -1.35 -0.81
N ALA A 86 -13.93 -2.36 -1.66
CA ALA A 86 -15.21 -3.08 -1.79
C ALA A 86 -15.59 -3.79 -0.48
N GLU A 87 -14.61 -4.34 0.22
CA GLU A 87 -14.83 -4.98 1.51
C GLU A 87 -15.31 -3.98 2.57
N ILE A 88 -14.75 -2.77 2.56
CA ILE A 88 -15.18 -1.72 3.49
C ILE A 88 -16.65 -1.36 3.23
N VAL A 89 -17.03 -1.21 1.98
CA VAL A 89 -18.43 -0.91 1.62
C VAL A 89 -19.35 -2.02 2.09
N ALA A 90 -18.98 -3.27 1.87
CA ALA A 90 -19.77 -4.43 2.28
C ALA A 90 -19.93 -4.48 3.81
N GLU A 91 -18.86 -4.21 4.55
CA GLU A 91 -18.91 -4.17 6.01
C GLU A 91 -19.83 -3.06 6.52
N THR A 92 -19.74 -1.89 5.91
CA THR A 92 -20.58 -0.75 6.29
C THR A 92 -22.05 -1.08 6.08
N ARG A 93 -22.39 -1.72 4.95
CA ARG A 93 -23.77 -2.13 4.66
C ARG A 93 -24.27 -3.16 5.66
N ARG A 94 -23.43 -4.14 6.02
CA ARG A 94 -23.81 -5.15 7.01
C ARG A 94 -24.09 -4.53 8.37
N LYS A 95 -23.27 -3.57 8.80
CA LYS A 95 -23.46 -2.87 10.05
C LYS A 95 -24.74 -2.04 10.07
N GLU A 96 -25.05 -1.40 8.95
CA GLU A 96 -26.28 -0.62 8.81
C GLU A 96 -27.50 -1.52 8.89
N ASP A 97 -27.46 -2.69 8.23
CA ASP A 97 -28.54 -3.67 8.26
C ASP A 97 -28.75 -4.23 9.66
N ASP A 98 -27.65 -4.55 10.35
CA ASP A 98 -27.71 -5.09 11.72
C ASP A 98 -28.12 -4.05 12.73
N GLY A 99 -27.74 -2.80 12.52
CA GLY A 99 -28.04 -1.72 13.45
C GLY A 99 -29.38 -1.05 13.22
N GLY A 100 -29.97 -1.38 12.08
CA GLY A 100 -31.23 -0.79 11.67
C GLY A 100 -32.43 -1.35 12.39
#